data_e780266ad1c99a5a65a86d87f0643360
#
_entry.id   e780266ad1c99a5a65a86d87f0643360
#
_cell.length_a   1.000
_cell.length_b   1.000
_cell.length_c   1.000
_cell.angle_alpha   90.00
_cell.angle_beta   90.00
_cell.angle_gamma   90.00
#
_symmetry.space_group_name_H-M   'P 1'
#
loop_
_entity.id
_entity.type
_entity.pdbx_description
1 polymer ?
#
loop_
_entity_poly.entity_id
_entity_poly.type
_entity_poly.pdbx_seq_one_letter_code
_entity_poly.pdbx_strand_id
1 'polypeptide(L)'
;MRIRAAALLAASLGLSTAAADRGRRIEYNDLPEVLQHDLAAHGISARAFGAYLDSVQADTDRRVAEGEKEHLIYYALQSSRFSERAPIEPAVSARRFVERLSDVDRARLLRDPSYVPRAGWPPAERARVTELLSTFRREPKDARLAYFRTLLEWDRPAAAIEALYADYVRLARFLYQKEFVAGNDAARIASLYESRPHSSDTQIEAGFGVYLGLGTLQALEPSLRVTRVLVVGPGLDLAPRTDLTDAVDPQSYQPLAVADALLALSLASDVDLRVHSLDVNPRVVRALEAAARGPLALHLFAGILETADQPFRPEYRAYMHALGRAIGEETTAPRLVASDRHYLHSIAVRPAVARALSVERLNIVTERLVHEPPFDVAVATNVLTYFDDRQLALALANITAMLRPGGYLLHNESRAALIDTAASLGLRLLHTRTAVLGGPPARPLYDTVWLHQKPRTP
;
A
#
# COMPACT_ATOMS: atom_id res chain seq x y z
N MET A 1 -4.80 17.18 52.06
CA MET A 1 -4.91 15.73 51.82
C MET A 1 -4.80 15.51 50.31
N ARG A 2 -3.60 15.66 49.81
CA ARG A 2 -3.20 15.36 48.41
C ARG A 2 -2.21 14.21 48.50
N ILE A 3 -2.42 13.13 47.78
CA ILE A 3 -1.54 12.00 47.44
C ILE A 3 -2.43 10.78 47.28
N ARG A 4 -2.79 10.46 46.03
CA ARG A 4 -3.13 9.12 45.51
C ARG A 4 -3.74 9.23 44.11
N ALA A 5 -2.91 9.60 43.12
CA ALA A 5 -3.24 9.50 41.70
C ALA A 5 -1.99 9.36 40.81
N ALA A 6 -1.02 8.55 41.28
CA ALA A 6 0.23 8.36 40.52
C ALA A 6 0.69 6.88 40.47
N ALA A 7 -0.21 5.92 40.61
CA ALA A 7 0.17 4.50 40.69
C ALA A 7 -0.55 3.56 39.72
N LEU A 8 -1.21 4.08 38.68
CA LEU A 8 -1.96 3.24 37.71
C LEU A 8 -1.51 3.37 36.25
N LEU A 9 -0.39 4.07 35.99
CA LEU A 9 0.17 4.19 34.61
C LEU A 9 1.44 3.35 34.37
N ALA A 10 1.89 2.56 35.34
CA ALA A 10 3.14 1.80 35.23
C ALA A 10 2.96 0.28 34.99
N ALA A 11 1.72 -0.21 34.85
CA ALA A 11 1.46 -1.65 34.70
C ALA A 11 1.14 -2.10 33.26
N SER A 12 1.15 -1.22 32.25
CA SER A 12 0.90 -1.58 30.84
C SER A 12 2.17 -1.58 29.95
N LEU A 13 3.34 -1.40 30.54
CA LEU A 13 4.65 -1.39 29.85
C LEU A 13 5.45 -2.69 30.00
N GLY A 14 4.86 -3.76 30.50
CA GLY A 14 5.54 -4.97 30.91
C GLY A 14 5.37 -6.22 30.06
N LEU A 15 4.82 -6.13 28.82
CA LEU A 15 4.61 -7.32 27.96
C LEU A 15 4.95 -7.07 26.48
N SER A 16 6.01 -6.31 26.21
CA SER A 16 6.55 -6.18 24.84
C SER A 16 8.09 -6.30 24.82
N THR A 17 8.63 -7.31 25.47
CA THR A 17 10.09 -7.54 25.47
C THR A 17 10.51 -8.84 24.78
N ALA A 18 9.79 -9.24 23.71
CA ALA A 18 10.22 -10.38 22.87
C ALA A 18 9.97 -10.20 21.37
N ALA A 19 9.65 -9.01 20.88
CA ALA A 19 9.94 -8.65 19.50
C ALA A 19 11.40 -8.16 19.49
N ALA A 20 12.35 -9.09 19.55
CA ALA A 20 13.75 -8.77 19.29
C ALA A 20 13.79 -8.07 17.94
N ASP A 21 14.46 -6.93 17.89
CA ASP A 21 14.76 -6.10 16.75
C ASP A 21 15.25 -6.97 15.57
N ARG A 22 14.31 -7.49 14.77
CA ARG A 22 14.61 -8.37 13.62
C ARG A 22 15.07 -7.54 12.43
N GLY A 23 14.65 -6.26 12.41
CA GLY A 23 15.11 -5.28 11.46
C GLY A 23 16.46 -4.69 11.87
N ARG A 24 17.41 -4.65 10.96
CA ARG A 24 18.68 -3.96 11.15
C ARG A 24 18.83 -2.88 10.07
N ARG A 25 19.22 -1.69 10.51
CA ARG A 25 19.65 -0.64 9.61
C ARG A 25 20.85 -1.12 8.80
N ILE A 26 20.84 -0.87 7.50
CA ILE A 26 21.92 -1.26 6.60
C ILE A 26 23.15 -0.36 6.81
N GLU A 27 24.32 -0.92 6.61
CA GLU A 27 25.58 -0.19 6.60
C GLU A 27 26.13 -0.10 5.18
N TYR A 28 26.96 0.91 4.91
CA TYR A 28 27.55 1.11 3.59
C TYR A 28 28.27 -0.13 3.08
N ASN A 29 29.00 -0.82 3.96
CA ASN A 29 29.74 -2.04 3.64
C ASN A 29 28.86 -3.28 3.43
N ASP A 30 27.58 -3.20 3.79
CA ASP A 30 26.60 -4.24 3.49
C ASP A 30 26.14 -4.24 2.01
N LEU A 31 26.41 -3.14 1.31
CA LEU A 31 25.98 -2.95 -0.07
C LEU A 31 26.94 -3.62 -1.06
N PRO A 32 26.43 -4.15 -2.19
CA PRO A 32 27.26 -4.56 -3.31
C PRO A 32 28.15 -3.39 -3.80
N GLU A 33 29.37 -3.70 -4.26
CA GLU A 33 30.33 -2.69 -4.73
C GLU A 33 29.76 -1.77 -5.80
N VAL A 34 28.95 -2.29 -6.71
CA VAL A 34 28.28 -1.51 -7.77
C VAL A 34 27.42 -0.39 -7.18
N LEU A 35 26.70 -0.64 -6.10
CA LEU A 35 25.89 0.38 -5.42
C LEU A 35 26.75 1.34 -4.60
N GLN A 36 27.82 0.87 -3.98
CA GLN A 36 28.77 1.74 -3.29
C GLN A 36 29.38 2.76 -4.25
N HIS A 37 29.77 2.32 -5.46
CA HIS A 37 30.31 3.19 -6.50
C HIS A 37 29.26 4.19 -6.99
N ASP A 38 28.04 3.76 -7.24
CA ASP A 38 26.94 4.65 -7.68
C ASP A 38 26.64 5.73 -6.64
N LEU A 39 26.49 5.33 -5.36
CA LEU A 39 26.25 6.26 -4.25
C LEU A 39 27.40 7.27 -4.11
N ALA A 40 28.66 6.81 -4.21
CA ALA A 40 29.82 7.67 -4.13
C ALA A 40 29.89 8.69 -5.30
N ALA A 41 29.52 8.28 -6.52
CA ALA A 41 29.42 9.17 -7.68
C ALA A 41 28.37 10.29 -7.47
N HIS A 42 27.38 10.05 -6.63
CA HIS A 42 26.35 11.03 -6.23
C HIS A 42 26.65 11.74 -4.90
N GLY A 43 27.89 11.66 -4.40
CA GLY A 43 28.33 12.35 -3.19
C GLY A 43 27.96 11.64 -1.87
N ILE A 44 27.41 10.42 -1.92
CA ILE A 44 27.04 9.64 -0.74
C ILE A 44 28.17 8.64 -0.43
N SER A 45 29.21 9.14 0.23
CA SER A 45 30.34 8.30 0.69
C SER A 45 29.94 7.46 1.90
N ALA A 46 30.78 6.49 2.28
CA ALA A 46 30.61 5.70 3.51
C ALA A 46 30.38 6.58 4.76
N ARG A 47 31.09 7.72 4.86
CA ARG A 47 30.91 8.68 5.96
C ARG A 47 29.56 9.40 5.93
N ALA A 48 29.03 9.69 4.75
CA ALA A 48 27.76 10.41 4.58
C ALA A 48 26.54 9.48 4.58
N PHE A 49 26.74 8.18 4.42
CA PHE A 49 25.68 7.21 4.22
C PHE A 49 24.69 7.17 5.40
N GLY A 50 25.18 7.21 6.64
CA GLY A 50 24.30 7.27 7.82
C GLY A 50 23.35 8.46 7.77
N ALA A 51 23.85 9.67 7.50
CA ALA A 51 23.02 10.87 7.40
C ALA A 51 22.04 10.82 6.22
N TYR A 52 22.44 10.20 5.11
CA TYR A 52 21.53 9.96 3.97
C TYR A 52 20.36 9.04 4.38
N LEU A 53 20.62 7.93 5.06
CA LEU A 53 19.56 7.04 5.55
C LEU A 53 18.64 7.73 6.57
N ASP A 54 19.19 8.62 7.44
CA ASP A 54 18.37 9.43 8.35
C ASP A 54 17.43 10.35 7.59
N SER A 55 17.89 10.97 6.51
CA SER A 55 17.07 11.84 5.66
C SER A 55 15.98 11.05 4.95
N VAL A 56 16.27 9.84 4.45
CA VAL A 56 15.29 8.95 3.82
C VAL A 56 14.23 8.52 4.84
N GLN A 57 14.64 8.16 6.07
CA GLN A 57 13.70 7.77 7.11
C GLN A 57 12.77 8.93 7.50
N ALA A 58 13.32 10.12 7.70
CA ALA A 58 12.53 11.31 8.03
C ALA A 58 11.54 11.68 6.91
N ASP A 59 11.96 11.56 5.63
CA ASP A 59 11.07 11.75 4.49
C ASP A 59 9.98 10.69 4.44
N THR A 60 10.30 9.43 4.68
CA THR A 60 9.34 8.33 4.74
C THR A 60 8.29 8.57 5.83
N ASP A 61 8.70 8.91 7.06
CA ASP A 61 7.78 9.17 8.17
C ASP A 61 6.85 10.36 7.87
N ARG A 62 7.37 11.42 7.25
CA ARG A 62 6.57 12.56 6.78
C ARG A 62 5.56 12.13 5.72
N ARG A 63 5.99 11.39 4.69
CA ARG A 63 5.13 10.93 3.58
C ARG A 63 4.05 9.95 4.06
N VAL A 64 4.34 9.10 5.06
CA VAL A 64 3.33 8.25 5.71
C VAL A 64 2.28 9.09 6.42
N ALA A 65 2.70 10.06 7.23
CA ALA A 65 1.77 10.94 7.95
C ALA A 65 0.87 11.76 7.00
N GLU A 66 1.45 12.24 5.90
CA GLU A 66 0.72 12.96 4.85
C GLU A 66 -0.27 12.03 4.11
N GLY A 67 0.11 10.77 3.85
CA GLY A 67 -0.76 9.76 3.23
C GLY A 67 -1.98 9.44 4.09
N GLU A 68 -1.81 9.32 5.40
CA GLU A 68 -2.94 9.11 6.32
C GLU A 68 -3.92 10.29 6.33
N LYS A 69 -3.43 11.54 6.17
CA LYS A 69 -4.30 12.70 6.01
C LYS A 69 -5.01 12.73 4.64
N GLU A 70 -4.38 12.26 3.57
CA GLU A 70 -5.07 12.04 2.30
C GLU A 70 -6.22 11.05 2.46
N HIS A 71 -6.02 9.93 3.17
CA HIS A 71 -7.09 8.96 3.44
C HIS A 71 -8.21 9.54 4.31
N LEU A 72 -7.89 10.40 5.26
CA LEU A 72 -8.89 11.15 6.01
C LEU A 72 -9.72 12.04 5.09
N ILE A 73 -9.10 12.73 4.13
CA ILE A 73 -9.79 13.59 3.16
C ILE A 73 -10.67 12.73 2.23
N TYR A 74 -10.17 11.61 1.70
CA TYR A 74 -10.99 10.67 0.92
C TYR A 74 -12.23 10.25 1.71
N TYR A 75 -12.05 9.87 2.97
CA TYR A 75 -13.17 9.49 3.83
C TYR A 75 -14.13 10.66 4.09
N ALA A 76 -13.60 11.85 4.35
CA ALA A 76 -14.42 13.05 4.55
C ALA A 76 -15.28 13.38 3.31
N LEU A 77 -14.76 13.16 2.12
CA LEU A 77 -15.50 13.42 0.89
C LEU A 77 -16.57 12.36 0.62
N GLN A 78 -16.33 11.10 0.92
CA GLN A 78 -17.10 9.97 0.42
C GLN A 78 -18.07 9.35 1.45
N SER A 79 -17.71 9.31 2.74
CA SER A 79 -18.47 8.57 3.75
C SER A 79 -19.82 9.22 4.07
N SER A 80 -20.85 8.38 4.18
CA SER A 80 -22.18 8.76 4.65
C SER A 80 -22.38 8.55 6.17
N ARG A 81 -21.40 7.95 6.89
CA ARG A 81 -21.52 7.64 8.32
C ARG A 81 -21.58 8.86 9.24
N PHE A 82 -21.12 10.01 8.80
CA PHE A 82 -21.05 11.23 9.60
C PHE A 82 -21.74 12.44 8.94
N SER A 83 -22.20 12.31 7.72
CA SER A 83 -22.77 13.42 6.94
C SER A 83 -23.98 12.93 6.14
N GLU A 84 -25.06 13.70 6.17
CA GLU A 84 -26.24 13.49 5.30
C GLU A 84 -26.06 14.14 3.92
N ARG A 85 -25.00 14.90 3.71
CA ARG A 85 -24.66 15.50 2.41
C ARG A 85 -24.26 14.41 1.43
N ALA A 86 -24.63 14.62 0.18
CA ALA A 86 -24.23 13.73 -0.89
C ALA A 86 -22.70 13.50 -0.89
N PRO A 87 -22.23 12.26 -1.04
CA PRO A 87 -20.81 11.97 -1.23
C PRO A 87 -20.25 12.72 -2.45
N ILE A 88 -18.97 13.05 -2.36
CA ILE A 88 -18.24 13.76 -3.43
C ILE A 88 -17.14 12.83 -3.94
N GLU A 89 -17.17 12.55 -5.23
CA GLU A 89 -16.10 11.79 -5.89
C GLU A 89 -14.79 12.61 -5.88
N PRO A 90 -13.70 12.09 -5.32
CA PRO A 90 -12.45 12.86 -5.14
C PRO A 90 -11.85 13.40 -6.44
N ALA A 91 -11.87 12.62 -7.53
CA ALA A 91 -11.38 13.07 -8.83
C ALA A 91 -12.23 14.23 -9.39
N VAL A 92 -13.56 14.17 -9.22
CA VAL A 92 -14.48 15.25 -9.62
C VAL A 92 -14.26 16.49 -8.76
N SER A 93 -14.06 16.34 -7.46
CA SER A 93 -13.70 17.44 -6.55
C SER A 93 -12.41 18.11 -7.00
N ALA A 94 -11.37 17.33 -7.26
CA ALA A 94 -10.07 17.80 -7.72
C ALA A 94 -10.18 18.60 -9.02
N ARG A 95 -10.91 18.08 -10.01
CA ARG A 95 -11.15 18.76 -11.27
C ARG A 95 -11.84 20.10 -11.07
N ARG A 96 -12.97 20.13 -10.35
CA ARG A 96 -13.71 21.37 -10.06
C ARG A 96 -12.85 22.38 -9.31
N PHE A 97 -12.03 21.93 -8.36
CA PHE A 97 -11.13 22.81 -7.64
C PHE A 97 -10.09 23.45 -8.56
N VAL A 98 -9.39 22.67 -9.38
CA VAL A 98 -8.32 23.14 -10.26
C VAL A 98 -8.88 24.03 -11.38
N GLU A 99 -10.02 23.66 -11.98
CA GLU A 99 -10.62 24.43 -13.09
C GLU A 99 -11.19 25.78 -12.66
N ARG A 100 -11.57 25.95 -11.38
CA ARG A 100 -12.03 27.28 -10.86
C ARG A 100 -10.91 28.24 -10.53
N LEU A 101 -9.64 27.81 -10.47
CA LEU A 101 -8.51 28.67 -10.23
C LEU A 101 -8.27 29.61 -11.41
N SER A 102 -7.71 30.80 -11.14
CA SER A 102 -7.18 31.64 -12.20
C SER A 102 -6.13 30.90 -13.03
N ASP A 103 -5.93 31.29 -14.29
CA ASP A 103 -4.91 30.65 -15.15
C ASP A 103 -3.51 30.72 -14.52
N VAL A 104 -3.21 31.80 -13.83
CA VAL A 104 -1.93 32.01 -13.12
C VAL A 104 -1.79 31.04 -11.96
N ASP A 105 -2.81 30.94 -11.10
CA ASP A 105 -2.80 30.04 -9.94
C ASP A 105 -2.78 28.58 -10.38
N ARG A 106 -3.56 28.22 -11.41
CA ARG A 106 -3.59 26.87 -11.97
C ARG A 106 -2.22 26.48 -12.55
N ALA A 107 -1.61 27.34 -13.34
CA ALA A 107 -0.30 27.08 -13.91
C ALA A 107 0.77 26.96 -12.81
N ARG A 108 0.68 27.76 -11.75
CA ARG A 108 1.60 27.66 -10.61
C ARG A 108 1.37 26.39 -9.80
N LEU A 109 0.13 26.02 -9.51
CA LEU A 109 -0.23 24.79 -8.79
C LEU A 109 0.33 23.54 -9.49
N LEU A 110 0.25 23.49 -10.82
CA LEU A 110 0.70 22.33 -11.59
C LEU A 110 2.24 22.22 -11.69
N ARG A 111 2.97 23.33 -11.51
CA ARG A 111 4.44 23.37 -11.59
C ARG A 111 5.13 23.31 -10.23
N ASP A 112 4.54 23.93 -9.20
CA ASP A 112 5.14 24.09 -7.88
C ASP A 112 4.41 23.18 -6.86
N PRO A 113 5.03 22.07 -6.43
CA PRO A 113 4.44 21.16 -5.46
C PRO A 113 4.10 21.81 -4.11
N SER A 114 4.79 22.85 -3.72
CA SER A 114 4.61 23.53 -2.44
C SER A 114 3.53 24.63 -2.49
N TYR A 115 3.06 24.97 -3.70
CA TYR A 115 2.11 26.06 -3.85
C TYR A 115 0.71 25.70 -3.35
N VAL A 116 0.18 26.52 -2.44
CA VAL A 116 -1.18 26.45 -1.93
C VAL A 116 -1.93 27.72 -2.35
N PRO A 117 -2.92 27.64 -3.26
CA PRO A 117 -3.66 28.82 -3.73
C PRO A 117 -4.55 29.40 -2.62
N ARG A 118 -4.72 30.71 -2.61
CA ARG A 118 -5.58 31.43 -1.63
C ARG A 118 -7.08 31.26 -1.88
N ALA A 119 -7.47 30.47 -2.87
CA ALA A 119 -8.88 30.25 -3.24
C ALA A 119 -9.73 29.60 -2.12
N GLY A 120 -9.09 28.97 -1.14
CA GLY A 120 -9.74 28.27 -0.04
C GLY A 120 -10.48 27.01 -0.47
N TRP A 121 -11.04 26.32 0.47
CA TRP A 121 -11.85 25.11 0.24
C TRP A 121 -13.05 25.38 -0.68
N PRO A 122 -13.41 24.42 -1.57
CA PRO A 122 -14.75 24.44 -2.14
C PRO A 122 -15.82 24.33 -1.04
N PRO A 123 -16.97 25.03 -1.15
CA PRO A 123 -17.95 25.10 -0.06
C PRO A 123 -18.50 23.72 0.39
N ALA A 124 -18.76 22.82 -0.55
CA ALA A 124 -19.31 21.50 -0.25
C ALA A 124 -18.30 20.61 0.48
N GLU A 125 -17.05 20.59 0.03
CA GLU A 125 -15.94 19.87 0.65
C GLU A 125 -15.66 20.39 2.06
N ARG A 126 -15.59 21.71 2.22
CA ARG A 126 -15.43 22.33 3.52
C ARG A 126 -16.53 21.97 4.50
N ALA A 127 -17.79 21.94 4.02
CA ALA A 127 -18.91 21.56 4.85
C ALA A 127 -18.79 20.13 5.38
N ARG A 128 -18.42 19.17 4.51
CA ARG A 128 -18.21 17.78 4.92
C ARG A 128 -17.05 17.61 5.91
N VAL A 129 -15.91 18.29 5.68
CA VAL A 129 -14.78 18.30 6.64
C VAL A 129 -15.21 18.89 7.98
N THR A 130 -16.01 19.96 7.99
CA THR A 130 -16.54 20.57 9.23
C THR A 130 -17.45 19.59 9.98
N GLU A 131 -18.32 18.87 9.28
CA GLU A 131 -19.19 17.85 9.87
C GLU A 131 -18.37 16.69 10.44
N LEU A 132 -17.35 16.20 9.73
CA LEU A 132 -16.42 15.18 10.25
C LEU A 132 -15.78 15.65 11.57
N LEU A 133 -15.19 16.84 11.60
CA LEU A 133 -14.56 17.38 12.82
C LEU A 133 -15.56 17.54 13.98
N SER A 134 -16.83 17.82 13.69
CA SER A 134 -17.86 17.91 14.71
C SER A 134 -18.13 16.56 15.41
N THR A 135 -17.95 15.44 14.71
CA THR A 135 -18.10 14.09 15.29
C THR A 135 -17.02 13.80 16.32
N PHE A 136 -15.83 14.40 16.17
CA PHE A 136 -14.69 14.17 17.07
C PHE A 136 -14.84 14.80 18.46
N ARG A 137 -15.84 15.67 18.64
CA ARG A 137 -16.18 16.22 19.97
C ARG A 137 -16.64 15.17 20.97
N ARG A 138 -17.18 14.05 20.45
CA ARG A 138 -17.48 12.84 21.24
C ARG A 138 -16.51 11.76 20.82
N GLU A 139 -16.20 10.86 21.73
CA GLU A 139 -15.37 9.70 21.37
C GLU A 139 -16.11 8.84 20.36
N PRO A 140 -15.59 8.68 19.12
CA PRO A 140 -16.26 7.89 18.13
C PRO A 140 -16.26 6.40 18.51
N LYS A 141 -17.40 5.74 18.33
CA LYS A 141 -17.50 4.26 18.46
C LYS A 141 -16.96 3.54 17.24
N ASP A 142 -16.95 4.22 16.09
CA ASP A 142 -16.40 3.72 14.83
C ASP A 142 -14.87 3.78 14.88
N ALA A 143 -14.21 2.64 14.64
CA ALA A 143 -12.76 2.50 14.76
C ALA A 143 -12.01 3.39 13.74
N ARG A 144 -12.58 3.61 12.54
CA ARG A 144 -12.01 4.47 11.51
C ARG A 144 -12.06 5.93 11.91
N LEU A 145 -13.21 6.38 12.44
CA LEU A 145 -13.35 7.74 12.98
C LEU A 145 -12.46 7.97 14.20
N ALA A 146 -12.38 6.99 15.11
CA ALA A 146 -11.47 7.05 16.25
C ALA A 146 -10.01 7.21 15.81
N TYR A 147 -9.60 6.46 14.78
CA TYR A 147 -8.28 6.60 14.21
C TYR A 147 -8.05 7.99 13.59
N PHE A 148 -8.96 8.47 12.75
CA PHE A 148 -8.81 9.78 12.10
C PHE A 148 -8.79 10.95 13.11
N ARG A 149 -9.50 10.80 14.22
CA ARG A 149 -9.42 11.76 15.33
C ARG A 149 -8.00 11.92 15.87
N THR A 150 -7.18 10.89 15.85
CA THR A 150 -5.78 10.95 16.34
C THR A 150 -4.83 11.71 15.39
N LEU A 151 -5.24 11.94 14.14
CA LEU A 151 -4.40 12.60 13.14
C LEU A 151 -4.47 14.12 13.17
N LEU A 152 -5.41 14.71 13.94
CA LEU A 152 -5.73 16.14 13.90
C LEU A 152 -5.80 16.76 15.30
N GLU A 153 -5.53 18.06 15.37
CA GLU A 153 -5.89 18.91 16.51
C GLU A 153 -7.39 19.29 16.44
N TRP A 154 -8.24 18.28 16.58
CA TRP A 154 -9.69 18.40 16.38
C TRP A 154 -10.39 19.34 17.38
N ASP A 155 -9.77 19.61 18.52
CA ASP A 155 -10.22 20.58 19.53
C ASP A 155 -10.07 22.05 19.07
N ARG A 156 -9.30 22.25 18.00
CA ARG A 156 -9.13 23.54 17.30
C ARG A 156 -9.65 23.46 15.86
N PRO A 157 -10.97 23.33 15.65
CA PRO A 157 -11.52 22.98 14.34
C PRO A 157 -11.17 23.96 13.22
N ALA A 158 -11.04 25.24 13.50
CA ALA A 158 -10.63 26.23 12.50
C ALA A 158 -9.18 25.97 12.02
N ALA A 159 -8.27 25.72 12.95
CA ALA A 159 -6.87 25.41 12.64
C ALA A 159 -6.75 24.05 11.92
N ALA A 160 -7.52 23.04 12.35
CA ALA A 160 -7.55 21.74 11.70
C ALA A 160 -8.05 21.82 10.24
N ILE A 161 -9.10 22.59 9.96
CA ILE A 161 -9.61 22.84 8.61
C ILE A 161 -8.56 23.53 7.75
N GLU A 162 -7.87 24.52 8.28
CA GLU A 162 -6.83 25.25 7.55
C GLU A 162 -5.60 24.35 7.26
N ALA A 163 -5.17 23.57 8.24
CA ALA A 163 -4.08 22.61 8.06
C ALA A 163 -4.43 21.56 6.99
N LEU A 164 -5.64 20.99 7.02
CA LEU A 164 -6.11 20.03 6.02
C LEU A 164 -6.27 20.63 4.63
N TYR A 165 -6.39 21.96 4.50
CA TYR A 165 -6.50 22.58 3.19
C TYR A 165 -5.25 22.39 2.33
N ALA A 166 -4.07 22.48 2.90
CA ALA A 166 -2.83 22.20 2.19
C ALA A 166 -2.76 20.73 1.73
N ASP A 167 -3.19 19.80 2.58
CA ASP A 167 -3.26 18.36 2.24
C ASP A 167 -4.30 18.11 1.12
N TYR A 168 -5.46 18.77 1.17
CA TYR A 168 -6.47 18.71 0.10
C TYR A 168 -5.94 19.25 -1.23
N VAL A 169 -5.23 20.38 -1.22
CA VAL A 169 -4.65 20.97 -2.44
C VAL A 169 -3.62 20.02 -3.07
N ARG A 170 -2.78 19.39 -2.25
CA ARG A 170 -1.81 18.38 -2.72
C ARG A 170 -2.51 17.18 -3.36
N LEU A 171 -3.53 16.63 -2.69
CA LEU A 171 -4.36 15.54 -3.20
C LEU A 171 -5.07 15.93 -4.51
N ALA A 172 -5.70 17.10 -4.54
CA ALA A 172 -6.43 17.59 -5.73
C ALA A 172 -5.48 17.78 -6.92
N ARG A 173 -4.27 18.32 -6.71
CA ARG A 173 -3.25 18.42 -7.75
C ARG A 173 -2.86 17.04 -8.29
N PHE A 174 -2.56 16.08 -7.41
CA PHE A 174 -2.19 14.71 -7.81
C PHE A 174 -3.30 14.06 -8.63
N LEU A 175 -4.54 14.07 -8.14
CA LEU A 175 -5.69 13.50 -8.84
C LEU A 175 -5.94 14.17 -10.19
N TYR A 176 -5.86 15.52 -10.24
CA TYR A 176 -6.05 16.24 -11.49
C TYR A 176 -4.98 15.88 -12.52
N GLN A 177 -3.72 15.84 -12.11
CA GLN A 177 -2.61 15.48 -13.00
C GLN A 177 -2.72 14.03 -13.48
N LYS A 178 -3.03 13.10 -12.59
CA LYS A 178 -3.15 11.67 -12.91
C LYS A 178 -4.34 11.38 -13.82
N GLU A 179 -5.53 11.86 -13.47
CA GLU A 179 -6.78 11.46 -14.13
C GLU A 179 -7.10 12.28 -15.38
N PHE A 180 -6.66 13.54 -15.46
CA PHE A 180 -7.07 14.47 -16.52
C PHE A 180 -5.94 15.02 -17.38
N VAL A 181 -4.68 14.85 -16.98
CA VAL A 181 -3.54 15.44 -17.70
C VAL A 181 -2.54 14.38 -18.18
N ALA A 182 -2.24 13.37 -17.39
CA ALA A 182 -1.22 12.37 -17.73
C ALA A 182 -1.67 11.42 -18.84
N GLY A 183 -2.97 11.17 -18.99
CA GLY A 183 -3.48 10.21 -19.97
C GLY A 183 -2.89 8.81 -19.72
N ASN A 184 -2.29 8.22 -20.78
CA ASN A 184 -1.62 6.91 -20.71
C ASN A 184 -0.09 7.02 -20.65
N ASP A 185 0.45 8.20 -20.32
CA ASP A 185 1.90 8.39 -20.19
C ASP A 185 2.42 7.77 -18.88
N ALA A 186 2.93 6.54 -18.99
CA ALA A 186 3.42 5.78 -17.84
C ALA A 186 4.59 6.48 -17.13
N ALA A 187 5.49 7.15 -17.85
CA ALA A 187 6.62 7.85 -17.26
C ALA A 187 6.15 9.05 -16.43
N ARG A 188 5.19 9.80 -16.96
CA ARG A 188 4.57 10.92 -16.25
C ARG A 188 3.81 10.45 -15.01
N ILE A 189 3.06 9.36 -15.12
CA ILE A 189 2.35 8.77 -13.97
C ILE A 189 3.36 8.34 -12.90
N ALA A 190 4.44 7.66 -13.27
CA ALA A 190 5.49 7.25 -12.34
C ALA A 190 6.10 8.44 -11.58
N SER A 191 6.43 9.54 -12.28
CA SER A 191 6.98 10.75 -11.66
C SER A 191 6.03 11.41 -10.65
N LEU A 192 4.69 11.26 -10.83
CA LEU A 192 3.72 11.75 -9.85
C LEU A 192 3.77 10.94 -8.54
N TYR A 193 4.04 9.63 -8.62
CA TYR A 193 4.14 8.76 -7.44
C TYR A 193 5.42 8.97 -6.65
N GLU A 194 6.56 9.26 -7.29
CA GLU A 194 7.83 9.53 -6.60
C GLU A 194 7.73 10.68 -5.58
N SER A 195 6.94 11.70 -5.88
CA SER A 195 6.74 12.87 -5.01
C SER A 195 5.48 12.79 -4.13
N ARG A 196 4.66 11.76 -4.32
CA ARG A 196 3.38 11.61 -3.59
C ARG A 196 3.61 11.17 -2.14
N PRO A 197 2.75 11.58 -1.19
CA PRO A 197 2.62 10.90 0.11
C PRO A 197 2.46 9.39 -0.03
N HIS A 198 2.97 8.62 0.92
CA HIS A 198 2.82 7.16 0.89
C HIS A 198 1.38 6.78 1.17
N SER A 199 0.69 6.29 0.15
CA SER A 199 -0.66 5.74 0.33
C SER A 199 -0.55 4.32 0.87
N SER A 200 -1.28 4.03 1.94
CA SER A 200 -1.44 2.67 2.44
C SER A 200 -2.55 1.90 1.73
N ASP A 201 -3.31 2.53 0.80
CA ASP A 201 -4.40 1.87 0.10
C ASP A 201 -3.88 0.84 -0.91
N THR A 202 -4.30 -0.41 -0.75
CA THR A 202 -3.98 -1.52 -1.65
C THR A 202 -5.28 -2.22 -2.06
N GLN A 203 -5.53 -2.27 -3.36
CA GLN A 203 -6.74 -2.85 -3.93
C GLN A 203 -6.54 -4.33 -4.28
N ILE A 204 -7.63 -5.08 -4.26
CA ILE A 204 -7.65 -6.52 -4.54
C ILE A 204 -7.15 -6.85 -5.96
N GLU A 205 -7.31 -5.94 -6.90
CA GLU A 205 -6.90 -6.07 -8.29
C GLU A 205 -5.39 -6.33 -8.43
N ALA A 206 -4.57 -5.75 -7.55
CA ALA A 206 -3.12 -5.98 -7.54
C ALA A 206 -2.75 -7.45 -7.30
N GLY A 207 -3.60 -8.21 -6.60
CA GLY A 207 -3.43 -9.63 -6.37
C GLY A 207 -3.52 -10.49 -7.64
N PHE A 208 -4.24 -10.03 -8.67
CA PHE A 208 -4.36 -10.78 -9.92
C PHE A 208 -3.04 -10.88 -10.67
N GLY A 209 -2.26 -9.80 -10.74
CA GLY A 209 -0.91 -9.83 -11.30
C GLY A 209 0.00 -10.82 -10.57
N VAL A 210 -0.05 -10.81 -9.24
CA VAL A 210 0.73 -11.74 -8.40
C VAL A 210 0.30 -13.20 -8.67
N TYR A 211 -1.00 -13.49 -8.71
CA TYR A 211 -1.51 -14.83 -9.05
C TYR A 211 -1.00 -15.32 -10.41
N LEU A 212 -1.04 -14.47 -11.43
CA LEU A 212 -0.51 -14.82 -12.76
C LEU A 212 1.00 -15.02 -12.77
N GLY A 213 1.75 -14.20 -12.00
CA GLY A 213 3.20 -14.35 -11.84
C GLY A 213 3.58 -15.66 -11.16
N LEU A 214 2.88 -16.01 -10.08
CA LEU A 214 3.06 -17.29 -9.39
C LEU A 214 2.66 -18.49 -10.26
N GLY A 215 1.58 -18.37 -11.05
CA GLY A 215 1.21 -19.40 -12.03
C GLY A 215 2.27 -19.60 -13.13
N THR A 216 2.91 -18.51 -13.57
CA THR A 216 4.07 -18.59 -14.47
C THR A 216 5.25 -19.29 -13.78
N LEU A 217 5.53 -18.94 -12.53
CA LEU A 217 6.60 -19.59 -11.75
C LEU A 217 6.34 -21.10 -11.58
N GLN A 218 5.11 -21.50 -11.28
CA GLN A 218 4.73 -22.92 -11.22
C GLN A 218 4.99 -23.65 -12.54
N ALA A 219 4.67 -23.02 -13.67
CA ALA A 219 4.89 -23.61 -15.00
C ALA A 219 6.38 -23.75 -15.34
N LEU A 220 7.21 -22.79 -14.92
CA LEU A 220 8.66 -22.81 -15.15
C LEU A 220 9.39 -23.78 -14.21
N GLU A 221 8.92 -23.94 -12.98
CA GLU A 221 9.55 -24.75 -11.92
C GLU A 221 8.48 -25.61 -11.23
N PRO A 222 7.97 -26.66 -11.86
CA PRO A 222 6.86 -27.48 -11.34
C PRO A 222 7.17 -28.18 -10.00
N SER A 223 8.45 -28.40 -9.71
CA SER A 223 8.92 -29.02 -8.45
C SER A 223 9.14 -28.00 -7.33
N LEU A 224 9.01 -26.70 -7.61
CA LEU A 224 9.22 -25.67 -6.59
C LEU A 224 8.26 -25.86 -5.41
N ARG A 225 8.80 -25.72 -4.21
CA ARG A 225 8.03 -25.62 -2.98
C ARG A 225 8.41 -24.33 -2.28
N VAL A 226 7.39 -23.51 -1.99
CA VAL A 226 7.52 -22.23 -1.31
C VAL A 226 7.09 -22.41 0.12
N THR A 227 7.97 -22.10 1.05
CA THR A 227 7.70 -22.18 2.49
C THR A 227 7.73 -20.82 3.15
N ARG A 228 8.52 -19.89 2.62
CA ARG A 228 8.71 -18.56 3.19
C ARG A 228 8.55 -17.48 2.13
N VAL A 229 7.61 -16.59 2.38
CA VAL A 229 7.31 -15.46 1.48
C VAL A 229 7.47 -14.14 2.22
N LEU A 230 8.11 -13.18 1.56
CA LEU A 230 8.20 -11.80 1.97
C LEU A 230 7.18 -10.98 1.17
N VAL A 231 6.32 -10.21 1.85
CA VAL A 231 5.44 -9.22 1.22
C VAL A 231 5.86 -7.83 1.66
N VAL A 232 6.29 -7.00 0.72
CA VAL A 232 6.76 -5.63 0.99
C VAL A 232 5.65 -4.65 0.68
N GLY A 233 5.27 -3.82 1.66
CA GLY A 233 4.23 -2.82 1.54
C GLY A 233 2.84 -3.40 1.28
N PRO A 234 2.34 -4.34 2.11
CA PRO A 234 1.03 -4.98 1.90
C PRO A 234 -0.13 -4.00 1.91
N GLY A 235 -0.02 -2.89 2.62
CA GLY A 235 -1.05 -1.87 2.73
C GLY A 235 -2.34 -2.36 3.37
N LEU A 236 -3.38 -1.53 3.23
CA LEU A 236 -4.76 -1.81 3.65
C LEU A 236 -5.70 -1.54 2.47
N ASP A 237 -6.71 -2.36 2.30
CA ASP A 237 -7.84 -1.99 1.46
C ASP A 237 -8.71 -1.00 2.24
N LEU A 238 -8.64 0.25 1.87
CA LEU A 238 -9.39 1.36 2.48
C LEU A 238 -10.70 1.62 1.75
N ALA A 239 -10.91 0.92 0.62
CA ALA A 239 -12.06 1.08 -0.26
C ALA A 239 -12.39 2.56 -0.54
N PRO A 240 -11.44 3.39 -1.03
CA PRO A 240 -11.65 4.83 -1.24
C PRO A 240 -12.51 5.08 -2.49
N ARG A 241 -13.69 4.49 -2.49
CA ARG A 241 -14.72 4.59 -3.52
C ARG A 241 -16.00 5.06 -2.88
N THR A 242 -16.70 5.94 -3.55
CA THR A 242 -17.90 6.61 -3.02
C THR A 242 -18.96 5.64 -2.54
N ASP A 243 -19.10 4.52 -3.19
CA ASP A 243 -20.10 3.49 -2.87
C ASP A 243 -19.58 2.36 -1.96
N LEU A 244 -18.26 2.26 -1.76
CA LEU A 244 -17.62 1.22 -0.97
C LEU A 244 -16.99 1.71 0.35
N THR A 245 -16.76 3.01 0.50
CA THR A 245 -16.03 3.61 1.64
C THR A 245 -16.56 3.16 3.00
N ASP A 246 -17.88 2.98 3.12
CA ASP A 246 -18.55 2.58 4.38
C ASP A 246 -18.87 1.08 4.44
N ALA A 247 -18.47 0.31 3.44
CA ALA A 247 -18.87 -1.08 3.27
C ALA A 247 -18.29 -1.99 4.34
N VAL A 248 -16.97 -1.88 4.55
CA VAL A 248 -16.22 -2.70 5.51
C VAL A 248 -15.15 -1.85 6.20
N ASP A 249 -14.66 -2.34 7.33
CA ASP A 249 -13.50 -1.75 7.98
C ASP A 249 -12.21 -2.04 7.18
N PRO A 250 -11.19 -1.19 7.28
CA PRO A 250 -9.92 -1.41 6.60
C PRO A 250 -9.30 -2.77 6.93
N GLN A 251 -8.89 -3.51 5.91
CA GLN A 251 -8.30 -4.84 6.06
C GLN A 251 -7.09 -5.00 5.14
N SER A 252 -6.06 -5.74 5.60
CA SER A 252 -4.91 -6.07 4.76
C SER A 252 -5.14 -7.44 4.12
N TYR A 253 -5.51 -7.45 2.84
CA TYR A 253 -5.79 -8.70 2.14
C TYR A 253 -4.58 -9.25 1.37
N GLN A 254 -3.61 -8.42 0.98
CA GLN A 254 -2.53 -8.83 0.07
C GLN A 254 -1.71 -10.01 0.56
N PRO A 255 -1.28 -10.12 1.83
CA PRO A 255 -0.58 -11.31 2.31
C PRO A 255 -1.44 -12.59 2.23
N LEU A 256 -2.74 -12.43 2.43
CA LEU A 256 -3.71 -13.53 2.33
C LEU A 256 -3.97 -13.93 0.86
N ALA A 257 -4.03 -12.96 -0.07
CA ALA A 257 -4.13 -13.24 -1.50
C ALA A 257 -2.88 -13.95 -2.03
N VAL A 258 -1.69 -13.61 -1.52
CA VAL A 258 -0.44 -14.32 -1.83
C VAL A 258 -0.49 -15.75 -1.29
N ALA A 259 -0.94 -15.96 -0.05
CA ALA A 259 -1.12 -17.29 0.53
C ALA A 259 -2.13 -18.13 -0.28
N ASP A 260 -3.28 -17.54 -0.61
CA ASP A 260 -4.31 -18.18 -1.43
C ASP A 260 -3.77 -18.63 -2.78
N ALA A 261 -3.06 -17.75 -3.49
CA ALA A 261 -2.46 -18.06 -4.78
C ALA A 261 -1.44 -19.22 -4.68
N LEU A 262 -0.57 -19.21 -3.66
CA LEU A 262 0.43 -20.26 -3.46
C LEU A 262 -0.22 -21.62 -3.16
N LEU A 263 -1.26 -21.64 -2.34
CA LEU A 263 -2.00 -22.86 -2.02
C LEU A 263 -2.84 -23.35 -3.20
N ALA A 264 -3.56 -22.47 -3.89
CA ALA A 264 -4.37 -22.80 -5.06
C ALA A 264 -3.52 -23.37 -6.22
N LEU A 265 -2.30 -22.84 -6.40
CA LEU A 265 -1.34 -23.30 -7.40
C LEU A 265 -0.48 -24.50 -6.93
N SER A 266 -0.72 -25.05 -5.75
CA SER A 266 0.07 -26.15 -5.17
C SER A 266 1.57 -25.85 -5.06
N LEU A 267 1.94 -24.57 -4.96
CA LEU A 267 3.32 -24.12 -4.71
C LEU A 267 3.70 -24.20 -3.23
N ALA A 268 2.71 -24.22 -2.32
CA ALA A 268 2.90 -24.28 -0.88
C ALA A 268 1.93 -25.28 -0.22
N SER A 269 2.23 -25.65 1.03
CA SER A 269 1.28 -26.32 1.93
C SER A 269 0.92 -25.39 3.08
N ASP A 270 -0.30 -25.46 3.60
CA ASP A 270 -0.77 -24.59 4.70
C ASP A 270 -0.08 -24.89 6.05
N VAL A 271 0.55 -26.03 6.19
CA VAL A 271 1.32 -26.43 7.38
C VAL A 271 2.67 -25.69 7.43
N ASP A 272 3.35 -25.59 6.27
CA ASP A 272 4.74 -25.12 6.20
C ASP A 272 4.83 -23.65 5.80
N LEU A 273 3.78 -23.08 5.19
CA LEU A 273 3.81 -21.72 4.67
C LEU A 273 3.96 -20.69 5.80
N ARG A 274 4.86 -19.74 5.59
CA ARG A 274 5.03 -18.53 6.41
C ARG A 274 5.03 -17.32 5.49
N VAL A 275 4.16 -16.36 5.78
CA VAL A 275 4.07 -15.10 5.04
C VAL A 275 4.48 -13.97 5.98
N HIS A 276 5.62 -13.38 5.70
CA HIS A 276 6.18 -12.28 6.47
C HIS A 276 5.97 -10.97 5.70
N SER A 277 5.38 -9.97 6.36
CA SER A 277 5.10 -8.67 5.76
C SER A 277 5.98 -7.58 6.36
N LEU A 278 6.42 -6.65 5.53
CA LEU A 278 7.13 -5.43 5.94
C LEU A 278 6.31 -4.22 5.54
N ASP A 279 6.05 -3.31 6.47
CA ASP A 279 5.37 -2.06 6.15
C ASP A 279 5.92 -0.91 7.01
N VAL A 280 6.03 0.27 6.43
CA VAL A 280 6.45 1.49 7.15
C VAL A 280 5.33 2.09 7.98
N ASN A 281 4.07 1.78 7.62
CA ASN A 281 2.89 2.36 8.24
C ASN A 281 2.46 1.55 9.49
N PRO A 282 2.52 2.15 10.70
CA PRO A 282 2.14 1.44 11.91
C PRO A 282 0.67 1.02 11.96
N ARG A 283 -0.20 1.65 11.15
CA ARG A 283 -1.62 1.24 11.03
C ARG A 283 -1.74 -0.11 10.33
N VAL A 284 -0.98 -0.30 9.24
CA VAL A 284 -0.92 -1.57 8.50
C VAL A 284 -0.38 -2.68 9.39
N VAL A 285 0.71 -2.40 10.11
CA VAL A 285 1.33 -3.36 11.05
C VAL A 285 0.31 -3.81 12.09
N ARG A 286 -0.37 -2.89 12.77
CA ARG A 286 -1.40 -3.23 13.76
C ARG A 286 -2.56 -4.05 13.19
N ALA A 287 -2.99 -3.74 11.97
CA ALA A 287 -4.07 -4.49 11.31
C ALA A 287 -3.66 -5.94 11.03
N LEU A 288 -2.45 -6.17 10.53
CA LEU A 288 -1.91 -7.51 10.27
C LEU A 288 -1.64 -8.30 11.56
N GLU A 289 -1.13 -7.65 12.60
CA GLU A 289 -0.99 -8.29 13.91
C GLU A 289 -2.34 -8.73 14.49
N ALA A 290 -3.38 -7.92 14.32
CA ALA A 290 -4.72 -8.29 14.75
C ALA A 290 -5.27 -9.47 13.94
N ALA A 291 -5.08 -9.46 12.62
CA ALA A 291 -5.45 -10.53 11.71
C ALA A 291 -4.79 -11.88 12.06
N ALA A 292 -3.52 -11.86 12.48
CA ALA A 292 -2.79 -13.06 12.86
C ALA A 292 -3.26 -13.70 14.19
N ARG A 293 -3.88 -12.92 15.08
CA ARG A 293 -4.25 -13.35 16.45
C ARG A 293 -5.69 -13.85 16.61
N GLY A 294 -6.61 -13.43 15.75
CA GLY A 294 -8.03 -13.64 15.95
C GLY A 294 -8.76 -14.40 14.85
N PRO A 295 -10.04 -14.68 15.03
CA PRO A 295 -10.88 -15.12 13.92
C PRO A 295 -10.93 -14.01 12.89
N LEU A 296 -10.65 -14.36 11.64
CA LEU A 296 -10.54 -13.41 10.54
C LEU A 296 -11.59 -13.70 9.48
N ALA A 297 -12.48 -12.74 9.24
CA ALA A 297 -13.31 -12.69 8.06
C ALA A 297 -12.72 -11.69 7.07
N LEU A 298 -12.43 -12.14 5.86
CA LEU A 298 -11.90 -11.32 4.79
C LEU A 298 -13.03 -10.99 3.82
N HIS A 299 -13.30 -9.71 3.63
CA HIS A 299 -14.33 -9.23 2.71
C HIS A 299 -13.65 -8.78 1.41
N LEU A 300 -13.88 -9.52 0.33
CA LEU A 300 -13.24 -9.35 -0.96
C LEU A 300 -14.22 -8.67 -1.92
N PHE A 301 -13.91 -7.50 -2.41
CA PHE A 301 -14.74 -6.79 -3.37
C PHE A 301 -13.87 -6.10 -4.43
N ALA A 302 -14.33 -6.19 -5.69
CA ALA A 302 -13.67 -5.49 -6.77
C ALA A 302 -13.88 -3.98 -6.61
N GLY A 303 -12.78 -3.21 -6.60
CA GLY A 303 -12.82 -1.76 -6.64
C GLY A 303 -13.22 -1.22 -8.01
N ILE A 304 -13.07 -2.02 -9.06
CA ILE A 304 -13.48 -1.71 -10.42
C ILE A 304 -14.90 -2.22 -10.65
N LEU A 305 -15.72 -1.40 -11.34
CA LEU A 305 -17.05 -1.79 -11.77
C LEU A 305 -17.00 -2.52 -13.11
N GLU A 306 -17.69 -3.64 -13.22
CA GLU A 306 -17.96 -4.23 -14.50
C GLU A 306 -19.18 -3.55 -15.14
N THR A 307 -19.01 -3.03 -16.34
CA THR A 307 -20.08 -2.40 -17.14
C THR A 307 -20.05 -2.92 -18.57
N ALA A 308 -21.10 -2.64 -19.33
CA ALA A 308 -21.14 -3.00 -20.76
C ALA A 308 -19.97 -2.36 -21.55
N ASP A 309 -19.58 -1.14 -21.17
CA ASP A 309 -18.46 -0.43 -21.80
C ASP A 309 -17.09 -0.85 -21.22
N GLN A 310 -17.09 -1.53 -20.08
CA GLN A 310 -15.90 -1.98 -19.37
C GLN A 310 -16.08 -3.43 -18.87
N PRO A 311 -16.19 -4.41 -19.79
CA PRO A 311 -16.34 -5.81 -19.41
C PRO A 311 -15.04 -6.34 -18.81
N PHE A 312 -15.17 -7.20 -17.79
CA PHE A 312 -14.01 -7.92 -17.27
C PHE A 312 -13.58 -9.04 -18.21
N ARG A 313 -12.29 -9.35 -18.19
CA ARG A 313 -11.76 -10.54 -18.86
C ARG A 313 -12.22 -11.81 -18.13
N PRO A 314 -12.49 -12.89 -18.86
CA PRO A 314 -12.92 -14.17 -18.26
C PRO A 314 -11.96 -14.67 -17.19
N GLU A 315 -10.65 -14.52 -17.41
CA GLU A 315 -9.60 -14.95 -16.47
C GLU A 315 -9.63 -14.14 -15.17
N TYR A 316 -9.89 -12.83 -15.26
CA TYR A 316 -10.01 -11.99 -14.07
C TYR A 316 -11.30 -12.31 -13.30
N ARG A 317 -12.42 -12.54 -13.97
CA ARG A 317 -13.64 -13.01 -13.32
C ARG A 317 -13.41 -14.35 -12.59
N ALA A 318 -12.77 -15.31 -13.26
CA ALA A 318 -12.47 -16.61 -12.67
C ALA A 318 -11.58 -16.46 -11.43
N TYR A 319 -10.56 -15.58 -11.49
CA TYR A 319 -9.73 -15.26 -10.34
C TYR A 319 -10.56 -14.67 -9.19
N MET A 320 -11.40 -13.68 -9.45
CA MET A 320 -12.23 -13.03 -8.43
C MET A 320 -13.19 -14.03 -7.75
N HIS A 321 -13.76 -14.96 -8.51
CA HIS A 321 -14.63 -16.02 -7.96
C HIS A 321 -13.86 -17.07 -7.15
N ALA A 322 -12.60 -17.33 -7.46
CA ALA A 322 -11.79 -18.32 -6.78
C ALA A 322 -11.04 -17.77 -5.56
N LEU A 323 -10.78 -16.47 -5.55
CA LEU A 323 -9.95 -15.81 -4.54
C LEU A 323 -10.45 -16.06 -3.12
N GLY A 324 -9.56 -16.55 -2.26
CA GLY A 324 -9.81 -16.86 -0.85
C GLY A 324 -10.24 -18.30 -0.58
N ARG A 325 -10.65 -19.07 -1.60
CA ARG A 325 -11.12 -20.47 -1.40
C ARG A 325 -10.03 -21.42 -0.94
N ALA A 326 -8.79 -21.16 -1.30
CA ALA A 326 -7.67 -21.98 -0.84
C ALA A 326 -7.23 -21.65 0.61
N ILE A 327 -7.69 -20.56 1.20
CA ILE A 327 -7.34 -20.15 2.56
C ILE A 327 -8.50 -20.21 3.55
N GLY A 328 -9.74 -20.43 3.10
CA GLY A 328 -10.89 -20.40 3.98
C GLY A 328 -12.17 -20.91 3.34
N GLU A 329 -13.28 -20.65 3.99
CA GLU A 329 -14.62 -21.02 3.53
C GLU A 329 -15.46 -19.77 3.32
N GLU A 330 -16.41 -19.82 2.38
CA GLU A 330 -17.33 -18.72 2.14
C GLU A 330 -18.19 -18.45 3.39
N THR A 331 -18.35 -17.18 3.73
CA THR A 331 -19.15 -16.72 4.83
C THR A 331 -20.05 -15.57 4.40
N THR A 332 -20.98 -15.17 5.28
CA THR A 332 -21.93 -14.10 4.98
C THR A 332 -21.19 -12.78 4.76
N ALA A 333 -21.38 -12.21 3.58
CA ALA A 333 -20.92 -10.87 3.29
C ALA A 333 -21.73 -9.79 4.03
N PRO A 334 -21.11 -8.66 4.42
CA PRO A 334 -21.85 -7.53 4.95
C PRO A 334 -22.86 -7.03 3.91
N ARG A 335 -24.02 -6.55 4.36
CA ARG A 335 -24.98 -5.90 3.47
C ARG A 335 -24.42 -4.58 2.99
N LEU A 336 -24.09 -4.51 1.70
CA LEU A 336 -23.65 -3.29 1.04
C LEU A 336 -24.85 -2.61 0.36
N VAL A 337 -24.91 -1.30 0.45
CA VAL A 337 -25.95 -0.50 -0.24
C VAL A 337 -25.79 -0.57 -1.76
N ALA A 338 -24.59 -0.87 -2.25
CA ALA A 338 -24.22 -0.92 -3.66
C ALA A 338 -23.78 -2.31 -4.16
N SER A 339 -24.20 -3.38 -3.47
CA SER A 339 -23.72 -4.75 -3.71
C SER A 339 -23.94 -5.29 -5.12
N ASP A 340 -24.93 -4.79 -5.85
CA ASP A 340 -25.30 -5.31 -7.17
C ASP A 340 -24.32 -4.88 -8.29
N ARG A 341 -23.38 -3.98 -7.99
CA ARG A 341 -22.47 -3.38 -8.96
C ARG A 341 -21.03 -3.88 -8.85
N HIS A 342 -20.67 -4.50 -7.72
CA HIS A 342 -19.33 -5.00 -7.45
C HIS A 342 -19.33 -6.50 -7.23
N TYR A 343 -18.29 -7.18 -7.72
CA TYR A 343 -18.02 -8.53 -7.24
C TYR A 343 -17.69 -8.47 -5.77
N LEU A 344 -18.45 -9.20 -4.96
CA LEU A 344 -18.29 -9.27 -3.52
C LEU A 344 -18.46 -10.70 -3.05
N HIS A 345 -17.53 -11.20 -2.25
CA HIS A 345 -17.72 -12.36 -1.40
C HIS A 345 -16.88 -12.25 -0.12
N SER A 346 -17.17 -13.08 0.85
CA SER A 346 -16.49 -13.06 2.13
C SER A 346 -15.99 -14.45 2.50
N ILE A 347 -14.81 -14.50 3.09
CA ILE A 347 -14.12 -15.73 3.46
C ILE A 347 -13.84 -15.73 4.95
N ALA A 348 -14.26 -16.76 5.65
CA ALA A 348 -13.78 -17.09 7.00
C ALA A 348 -12.42 -17.77 6.85
N VAL A 349 -11.35 -17.04 7.15
CA VAL A 349 -9.97 -17.54 6.96
C VAL A 349 -9.66 -18.63 7.98
N ARG A 350 -9.06 -19.74 7.51
CA ARG A 350 -8.64 -20.83 8.40
C ARG A 350 -7.63 -20.33 9.43
N PRO A 351 -7.77 -20.70 10.71
CA PRO A 351 -6.86 -20.25 11.77
C PRO A 351 -5.38 -20.62 11.52
N ALA A 352 -5.11 -21.71 10.82
CA ALA A 352 -3.74 -22.10 10.45
C ALA A 352 -3.10 -21.05 9.51
N VAL A 353 -3.85 -20.58 8.51
CA VAL A 353 -3.40 -19.55 7.57
C VAL A 353 -3.22 -18.20 8.26
N ALA A 354 -4.16 -17.80 9.10
CA ALA A 354 -4.03 -16.55 9.86
C ALA A 354 -2.75 -16.55 10.75
N ARG A 355 -2.45 -17.66 11.42
CA ARG A 355 -1.22 -17.83 12.22
C ARG A 355 0.07 -17.91 11.39
N ALA A 356 -0.02 -18.19 10.10
CA ALA A 356 1.14 -18.17 9.20
C ALA A 356 1.61 -16.75 8.86
N LEU A 357 0.78 -15.72 9.16
CA LEU A 357 1.11 -14.32 8.94
C LEU A 357 2.02 -13.80 10.05
N SER A 358 3.00 -13.01 9.68
CA SER A 358 3.81 -12.18 10.58
C SER A 358 4.08 -10.84 9.92
N VAL A 359 4.37 -9.82 10.71
CA VAL A 359 4.62 -8.47 10.21
C VAL A 359 5.65 -7.76 11.07
N GLU A 360 6.49 -6.95 10.43
CA GLU A 360 7.43 -6.03 11.07
C GLU A 360 7.23 -4.62 10.53
N ARG A 361 7.36 -3.62 11.42
CA ARG A 361 7.51 -2.24 10.96
C ARG A 361 8.95 -2.04 10.49
N LEU A 362 9.14 -1.90 9.18
CA LEU A 362 10.46 -1.81 8.58
C LEU A 362 10.43 -0.99 7.30
N ASN A 363 11.40 -0.10 7.14
CA ASN A 363 11.62 0.64 5.90
C ASN A 363 12.60 -0.13 5.01
N ILE A 364 12.09 -0.76 3.96
CA ILE A 364 12.87 -1.59 3.03
C ILE A 364 14.02 -0.85 2.35
N VAL A 365 14.00 0.49 2.32
CA VAL A 365 15.09 1.30 1.78
C VAL A 365 16.26 1.37 2.76
N THR A 366 15.99 1.55 4.05
CA THR A 366 17.01 1.83 5.07
C THR A 366 17.33 0.64 5.96
N GLU A 367 16.50 -0.41 5.92
CA GLU A 367 16.58 -1.55 6.83
C GLU A 367 16.34 -2.87 6.11
N ARG A 368 16.82 -3.96 6.69
CA ARG A 368 16.50 -5.34 6.28
C ARG A 368 16.36 -6.24 7.48
N LEU A 369 15.64 -7.34 7.31
CA LEU A 369 15.58 -8.40 8.32
C LEU A 369 16.94 -9.10 8.43
N VAL A 370 17.37 -9.30 9.66
CA VAL A 370 18.54 -10.10 10.02
C VAL A 370 18.10 -11.23 10.96
N HIS A 371 18.83 -12.32 10.99
CA HIS A 371 18.52 -13.50 11.82
C HIS A 371 17.22 -14.24 11.40
N GLU A 372 16.63 -13.87 10.26
CA GLU A 372 15.53 -14.63 9.65
C GLU A 372 16.09 -15.59 8.58
N PRO A 373 15.53 -16.82 8.49
CA PRO A 373 15.85 -17.68 7.37
C PRO A 373 15.44 -17.01 6.04
N PRO A 374 16.24 -17.16 4.97
CA PRO A 374 15.98 -16.46 3.73
C PRO A 374 14.65 -16.88 3.10
N PHE A 375 14.08 -15.99 2.29
CA PHE A 375 12.78 -16.15 1.64
C PHE A 375 12.91 -16.84 0.29
N ASP A 376 11.93 -17.68 -0.04
CA ASP A 376 11.80 -18.33 -1.36
C ASP A 376 11.31 -17.33 -2.41
N VAL A 377 10.35 -16.49 -2.01
CA VAL A 377 9.70 -15.49 -2.86
C VAL A 377 9.55 -14.18 -2.10
N ALA A 378 9.85 -13.08 -2.76
CA ALA A 378 9.47 -11.74 -2.33
C ALA A 378 8.43 -11.16 -3.30
N VAL A 379 7.41 -10.49 -2.77
CA VAL A 379 6.37 -9.78 -3.52
C VAL A 379 6.41 -8.31 -3.13
N ALA A 380 6.58 -7.42 -4.12
CA ALA A 380 6.65 -5.96 -3.92
C ALA A 380 5.81 -5.26 -4.99
N THR A 381 4.49 -5.21 -4.81
CA THR A 381 3.58 -4.54 -5.74
C THR A 381 3.09 -3.21 -5.19
N ASN A 382 3.02 -2.20 -6.06
CA ASN A 382 2.57 -0.84 -5.75
C ASN A 382 3.38 -0.10 -4.66
N VAL A 383 4.60 -0.56 -4.35
CA VAL A 383 5.48 0.05 -3.36
C VAL A 383 6.73 0.67 -4.00
N LEU A 384 7.34 0.00 -4.97
CA LEU A 384 8.60 0.47 -5.58
C LEU A 384 8.42 1.77 -6.38
N THR A 385 7.21 2.06 -6.82
CA THR A 385 6.85 3.28 -7.54
C THR A 385 7.03 4.58 -6.72
N TYR A 386 7.10 4.49 -5.39
CA TYR A 386 7.29 5.63 -4.50
C TYR A 386 8.75 6.06 -4.33
N PHE A 387 9.69 5.25 -4.79
CA PHE A 387 11.12 5.45 -4.58
C PHE A 387 11.78 6.17 -5.74
N ASP A 388 12.69 7.09 -5.45
CA ASP A 388 13.65 7.55 -6.44
C ASP A 388 14.62 6.42 -6.82
N ASP A 389 15.45 6.62 -7.85
CA ASP A 389 16.33 5.56 -8.37
C ASP A 389 17.32 5.03 -7.32
N ARG A 390 17.80 5.86 -6.38
CA ARG A 390 18.73 5.44 -5.33
C ARG A 390 18.01 4.67 -4.22
N GLN A 391 16.85 5.16 -3.80
CA GLN A 391 15.99 4.46 -2.86
C GLN A 391 15.56 3.10 -3.42
N LEU A 392 15.21 3.07 -4.72
CA LEU A 392 14.87 1.84 -5.44
C LEU A 392 16.04 0.85 -5.43
N ALA A 393 17.26 1.33 -5.71
CA ALA A 393 18.45 0.48 -5.70
C ALA A 393 18.73 -0.11 -4.31
N LEU A 394 18.59 0.68 -3.24
CA LEU A 394 18.74 0.20 -1.86
C LEU A 394 17.64 -0.81 -1.50
N ALA A 395 16.38 -0.55 -1.84
CA ALA A 395 15.28 -1.47 -1.60
C ALA A 395 15.50 -2.82 -2.31
N LEU A 396 15.91 -2.80 -3.59
CA LEU A 396 16.22 -4.01 -4.34
C LEU A 396 17.41 -4.78 -3.76
N ALA A 397 18.47 -4.07 -3.31
CA ALA A 397 19.60 -4.70 -2.63
C ALA A 397 19.18 -5.41 -1.34
N ASN A 398 18.32 -4.76 -0.53
CA ASN A 398 17.81 -5.34 0.70
C ASN A 398 16.92 -6.55 0.44
N ILE A 399 15.99 -6.46 -0.52
CA ILE A 399 15.14 -7.58 -0.94
C ILE A 399 16.01 -8.74 -1.44
N THR A 400 17.00 -8.46 -2.31
CA THR A 400 17.91 -9.46 -2.86
C THR A 400 18.74 -10.15 -1.76
N ALA A 401 19.19 -9.39 -0.75
CA ALA A 401 19.94 -9.94 0.38
C ALA A 401 19.08 -10.93 1.20
N MET A 402 17.80 -10.66 1.36
CA MET A 402 16.86 -11.51 2.11
C MET A 402 16.37 -12.73 1.32
N LEU A 403 16.52 -12.76 -0.01
CA LEU A 403 16.17 -13.92 -0.83
C LEU A 403 17.24 -15.02 -0.72
N ARG A 404 16.81 -16.30 -0.66
CA ARG A 404 17.75 -17.42 -0.81
C ARG A 404 18.37 -17.46 -2.21
N PRO A 405 19.52 -18.10 -2.41
CA PRO A 405 19.98 -18.44 -3.74
C PRO A 405 18.91 -19.21 -4.52
N GLY A 406 18.65 -18.81 -5.76
CA GLY A 406 17.55 -19.33 -6.57
C GLY A 406 16.15 -18.84 -6.15
N GLY A 407 16.03 -17.92 -5.19
CA GLY A 407 14.75 -17.30 -4.81
C GLY A 407 14.27 -16.28 -5.83
N TYR A 408 13.01 -15.85 -5.70
CA TYR A 408 12.32 -15.06 -6.71
C TYR A 408 11.79 -13.74 -6.17
N LEU A 409 11.81 -12.69 -7.02
CA LEU A 409 11.17 -11.40 -6.78
C LEU A 409 10.05 -11.20 -7.81
N LEU A 410 8.81 -10.96 -7.32
CA LEU A 410 7.68 -10.50 -8.12
C LEU A 410 7.40 -9.04 -7.79
N HIS A 411 7.26 -8.21 -8.82
CA HIS A 411 6.87 -6.81 -8.68
C HIS A 411 6.08 -6.34 -9.90
N ASN A 412 5.48 -5.15 -9.82
CA ASN A 412 4.74 -4.53 -10.93
C ASN A 412 5.34 -3.18 -11.37
N GLU A 413 6.54 -2.84 -10.92
CA GLU A 413 7.24 -1.63 -11.35
C GLU A 413 7.91 -1.86 -12.71
N SER A 414 7.67 -0.95 -13.67
CA SER A 414 8.11 -1.10 -15.07
C SER A 414 9.20 -0.11 -15.48
N ARG A 415 9.72 0.74 -14.57
CA ARG A 415 10.78 1.71 -14.91
C ARG A 415 12.06 1.02 -15.36
N ALA A 416 12.73 1.58 -16.38
CA ALA A 416 14.00 1.07 -16.88
C ALA A 416 15.07 1.01 -15.76
N ALA A 417 15.10 2.01 -14.88
CA ALA A 417 16.02 2.05 -13.74
C ALA A 417 15.91 0.82 -12.84
N LEU A 418 14.70 0.24 -12.66
CA LEU A 418 14.54 -0.99 -11.90
C LEU A 418 15.21 -2.19 -12.60
N ILE A 419 14.98 -2.32 -13.90
CA ILE A 419 15.52 -3.44 -14.70
C ILE A 419 17.05 -3.40 -14.67
N ASP A 420 17.65 -2.23 -14.89
CA ASP A 420 19.10 -2.05 -14.89
C ASP A 420 19.68 -2.31 -13.50
N THR A 421 19.06 -1.81 -12.46
CA THR A 421 19.48 -2.04 -11.07
C THR A 421 19.34 -3.51 -10.70
N ALA A 422 18.23 -4.17 -11.02
CA ALA A 422 18.05 -5.58 -10.76
C ALA A 422 19.14 -6.43 -11.44
N ALA A 423 19.46 -6.12 -12.70
CA ALA A 423 20.55 -6.79 -13.42
C ALA A 423 21.92 -6.55 -12.77
N SER A 424 22.21 -5.32 -12.32
CA SER A 424 23.47 -5.00 -11.64
C SER A 424 23.62 -5.71 -10.27
N LEU A 425 22.50 -6.03 -9.62
CA LEU A 425 22.43 -6.83 -8.40
C LEU A 425 22.44 -8.34 -8.67
N GLY A 426 22.60 -8.75 -9.94
CA GLY A 426 22.63 -10.14 -10.36
C GLY A 426 21.25 -10.80 -10.45
N LEU A 427 20.16 -10.08 -10.28
CA LEU A 427 18.81 -10.61 -10.49
C LEU A 427 18.56 -10.82 -11.99
N ARG A 428 18.18 -12.04 -12.37
CA ARG A 428 17.87 -12.39 -13.75
C ARG A 428 16.38 -12.26 -14.00
N LEU A 429 15.98 -11.41 -14.95
CA LEU A 429 14.61 -11.37 -15.43
C LEU A 429 14.26 -12.71 -16.12
N LEU A 430 13.25 -13.39 -15.61
CA LEU A 430 12.76 -14.66 -16.19
C LEU A 430 11.57 -14.44 -17.10
N HIS A 431 10.64 -13.60 -16.67
CA HIS A 431 9.38 -13.42 -17.37
C HIS A 431 8.73 -12.08 -17.03
N THR A 432 7.96 -11.56 -17.98
CA THR A 432 7.07 -10.41 -17.79
C THR A 432 5.70 -10.77 -18.34
N ARG A 433 4.66 -10.46 -17.61
CA ARG A 433 3.28 -10.74 -18.04
C ARG A 433 2.37 -9.57 -17.79
N THR A 434 1.61 -9.18 -18.80
CA THR A 434 0.53 -8.20 -18.66
C THR A 434 -0.74 -8.91 -18.18
N ALA A 435 -1.26 -8.46 -17.05
CA ALA A 435 -2.51 -8.92 -16.43
C ALA A 435 -3.64 -7.99 -16.86
N VAL A 436 -4.39 -8.36 -17.90
CA VAL A 436 -5.53 -7.55 -18.37
C VAL A 436 -6.76 -7.90 -17.54
N LEU A 437 -7.27 -6.91 -16.79
CA LEU A 437 -8.46 -7.07 -15.95
C LEU A 437 -9.74 -6.92 -16.76
N GLY A 438 -9.79 -5.93 -17.64
CA GLY A 438 -10.99 -5.62 -18.41
C GLY A 438 -10.83 -4.40 -19.30
N GLY A 439 -11.94 -3.77 -19.65
CA GLY A 439 -12.01 -2.58 -20.48
C GLY A 439 -12.07 -2.85 -21.98
N PRO A 440 -12.42 -1.83 -22.78
CA PRO A 440 -12.47 -1.95 -24.23
C PRO A 440 -11.05 -2.14 -24.79
N PRO A 441 -10.88 -2.78 -25.96
CA PRO A 441 -9.57 -3.01 -26.58
C PRO A 441 -8.71 -1.74 -26.74
N ALA A 442 -9.35 -0.59 -26.96
CA ALA A 442 -8.66 0.69 -27.12
C ALA A 442 -8.15 1.28 -25.80
N ARG A 443 -8.68 0.85 -24.65
CA ARG A 443 -8.31 1.31 -23.30
C ARG A 443 -8.42 0.16 -22.28
N PRO A 444 -7.56 -0.86 -22.39
CA PRO A 444 -7.61 -1.97 -21.44
C PRO A 444 -7.19 -1.49 -20.05
N LEU A 445 -7.87 -2.02 -19.02
CA LEU A 445 -7.37 -1.96 -17.65
C LEU A 445 -6.40 -3.11 -17.47
N TYR A 446 -5.17 -2.81 -17.12
CA TYR A 446 -4.14 -3.83 -16.94
C TYR A 446 -3.14 -3.45 -15.85
N ASP A 447 -2.48 -4.45 -15.36
CA ASP A 447 -1.25 -4.36 -14.57
C ASP A 447 -0.18 -5.20 -15.27
N THR A 448 1.07 -5.08 -14.86
CA THR A 448 2.18 -5.88 -15.39
C THR A 448 2.94 -6.49 -14.22
N VAL A 449 3.17 -7.79 -14.27
CA VAL A 449 4.00 -8.48 -13.29
C VAL A 449 5.33 -8.88 -13.92
N TRP A 450 6.39 -8.63 -13.18
CA TRP A 450 7.77 -8.96 -13.51
C TRP A 450 8.29 -10.00 -12.55
N LEU A 451 8.90 -11.06 -13.07
CA LEU A 451 9.48 -12.15 -12.32
C LEU A 451 10.99 -12.18 -12.51
N HIS A 452 11.72 -11.89 -11.44
CA HIS A 452 13.17 -12.01 -11.38
C HIS A 452 13.60 -13.18 -10.52
N GLN A 453 14.77 -13.74 -10.79
CA GLN A 453 15.39 -14.80 -9.99
C GLN A 453 16.77 -14.37 -9.51
N LYS A 454 17.02 -14.56 -8.21
CA LYS A 454 18.38 -14.51 -7.66
C LYS A 454 19.17 -15.73 -8.15
N PRO A 455 20.41 -15.60 -8.63
CA PRO A 455 21.20 -16.72 -9.07
C PRO A 455 21.25 -17.84 -8.03
N ARG A 456 21.27 -19.07 -8.49
CA ARG A 456 21.66 -20.20 -7.66
C ARG A 456 23.17 -20.08 -7.45
N THR A 457 23.64 -20.16 -6.23
CA THR A 457 25.10 -20.23 -5.98
C THR A 457 25.67 -21.38 -6.79
N PRO A 458 26.82 -21.22 -7.49
CA PRO A 458 27.42 -22.31 -8.26
C PRO A 458 27.74 -23.52 -7.38
#